data_990f5125aa618698ee0e66364d992318
#
_entry.id   990f5125aa618698ee0e66364d992318
#
_cell.length_a   1.000
_cell.length_b   1.000
_cell.length_c   1.000
_cell.angle_alpha   90.00
_cell.angle_beta   90.00
_cell.angle_gamma   90.00
#
_symmetry.space_group_name_H-M   'P 1'
#
loop_
_entity.id
_entity.type
_entity.pdbx_description
1 polymer ?
#
loop_
_entity_poly.entity_id
_entity_poly.type
_entity_poly.pdbx_seq_one_letter_code
_entity_poly.pdbx_strand_id
1 'polypeptide(L)'
;MDYGFAFLSAVDIHKDVALAERKGFTHAWLYDTQMICADVFQCLALCAAKTNKIKLGTNVTNPLSRIAPVTANNFATLNQLAPGRAIMGIGTGNTARRTLGMPAAKLSELREHVDICRGLLGGQTVPYEEAGRRRMIRFLNPTGGWINLKKKVPIFVAASGPKTLELAGEIGDGVILFGAVGESLLEYAMSHVRRGAERAGKRLQDLYICVLSAFHVAKPGEPLAEMQRAVGSYVTSECNIFALSVKDPNDLPADIRDDIMRFRDAYRTPDAPIETRHLDLYSGYVHEFKQEHAPLVNEKILKETTLTGTPEELEKRVKAMRRMGVKQIAVHGGTRTGAPKVIADFAKYVIGKV
;
A
#
# COMPACT_ATOMS: atom_id res chain seq x y z
N MET A 1 11.68 -5.53 -13.94
CA MET A 1 10.76 -4.81 -13.04
C MET A 1 9.55 -5.67 -12.79
N ASP A 2 9.08 -5.77 -11.56
CA ASP A 2 7.86 -6.49 -11.21
C ASP A 2 6.64 -5.58 -11.37
N TYR A 3 5.46 -6.19 -11.57
CA TYR A 3 4.21 -5.48 -11.71
C TYR A 3 3.17 -6.04 -10.75
N GLY A 4 2.53 -5.15 -10.00
CA GLY A 4 1.52 -5.50 -9.01
C GLY A 4 0.16 -4.89 -9.33
N PHE A 5 -0.87 -5.49 -8.78
CA PHE A 5 -2.22 -4.93 -8.80
C PHE A 5 -2.80 -4.93 -7.39
N ALA A 6 -3.34 -3.79 -6.97
CA ALA A 6 -3.98 -3.63 -5.67
C ALA A 6 -5.50 -3.72 -5.81
N PHE A 7 -6.08 -4.64 -5.06
CA PHE A 7 -7.49 -4.99 -5.11
C PHE A 7 -8.19 -4.64 -3.81
N LEU A 8 -9.40 -4.16 -3.92
CA LEU A 8 -10.35 -4.19 -2.80
C LEU A 8 -10.74 -5.62 -2.50
N SER A 9 -10.58 -6.00 -1.24
CA SER A 9 -10.90 -7.36 -0.80
C SER A 9 -12.38 -7.68 -1.00
N ALA A 10 -12.66 -8.75 -1.76
CA ALA A 10 -13.99 -9.28 -2.01
C ALA A 10 -13.89 -10.80 -2.20
N VAL A 11 -14.93 -11.54 -1.82
CA VAL A 11 -14.89 -13.01 -1.84
C VAL A 11 -14.66 -13.61 -3.23
N ASP A 12 -15.06 -12.91 -4.29
CA ASP A 12 -14.86 -13.32 -5.68
C ASP A 12 -13.63 -12.67 -6.36
N ILE A 13 -12.82 -11.89 -5.63
CA ILE A 13 -11.66 -11.17 -6.16
C ILE A 13 -10.60 -12.11 -6.75
N HIS A 14 -10.60 -13.38 -6.33
CA HIS A 14 -9.73 -14.40 -6.89
C HIS A 14 -9.85 -14.55 -8.41
N LYS A 15 -11.00 -14.16 -9.01
CA LYS A 15 -11.20 -14.18 -10.47
C LYS A 15 -10.34 -13.11 -11.15
N ASP A 16 -10.31 -11.91 -10.59
CA ASP A 16 -9.50 -10.79 -11.10
C ASP A 16 -8.02 -10.99 -10.82
N VAL A 17 -7.67 -11.57 -9.67
CA VAL A 17 -6.28 -11.95 -9.35
C VAL A 17 -5.77 -13.01 -10.34
N ALA A 18 -6.59 -14.01 -10.68
CA ALA A 18 -6.24 -14.99 -11.71
C ALA A 18 -6.16 -14.36 -13.12
N LEU A 19 -6.98 -13.36 -13.42
CA LEU A 19 -6.85 -12.58 -14.66
C LEU A 19 -5.53 -11.81 -14.68
N ALA A 20 -5.17 -11.12 -13.60
CA ALA A 20 -3.92 -10.39 -13.48
C ALA A 20 -2.70 -11.34 -13.66
N GLU A 21 -2.72 -12.52 -13.03
CA GLU A 21 -1.68 -13.54 -13.21
C GLU A 21 -1.52 -13.92 -14.69
N ARG A 22 -2.61 -14.19 -15.39
CA ARG A 22 -2.57 -14.51 -16.84
C ARG A 22 -2.09 -13.36 -17.71
N LYS A 23 -2.28 -12.12 -17.26
CA LYS A 23 -1.84 -10.90 -17.95
C LYS A 23 -0.40 -10.48 -17.61
N GLY A 24 0.33 -11.29 -16.82
CA GLY A 24 1.75 -11.06 -16.52
C GLY A 24 2.04 -10.25 -15.27
N PHE A 25 1.03 -9.97 -14.44
CA PHE A 25 1.28 -9.40 -13.12
C PHE A 25 1.96 -10.42 -12.21
N THR A 26 2.92 -9.95 -11.44
CA THR A 26 3.74 -10.77 -10.53
C THR A 26 3.25 -10.75 -9.09
N HIS A 27 2.46 -9.72 -8.71
CA HIS A 27 1.98 -9.50 -7.36
C HIS A 27 0.52 -9.08 -7.34
N ALA A 28 -0.23 -9.62 -6.40
CA ALA A 28 -1.57 -9.17 -6.05
C ALA A 28 -1.58 -8.69 -4.60
N TRP A 29 -2.01 -7.47 -4.41
CA TRP A 29 -2.10 -6.78 -3.14
C TRP A 29 -3.56 -6.58 -2.75
N LEU A 30 -3.99 -7.06 -1.58
CA LEU A 30 -5.36 -6.95 -1.11
C LEU A 30 -5.46 -5.97 0.06
N TYR A 31 -6.42 -5.04 0.00
CA TYR A 31 -6.64 -4.08 1.07
C TYR A 31 -7.20 -4.74 2.33
N ASP A 32 -6.67 -4.34 3.51
CA ASP A 32 -7.14 -4.75 4.83
C ASP A 32 -7.82 -3.57 5.54
N THR A 33 -9.05 -3.29 5.14
CA THR A 33 -9.85 -2.18 5.68
C THR A 33 -11.26 -2.66 5.99
N GLN A 34 -11.47 -3.11 7.21
CA GLN A 34 -12.64 -3.85 7.67
C GLN A 34 -14.00 -3.12 7.51
N MET A 35 -14.01 -1.78 7.43
CA MET A 35 -15.23 -1.00 7.25
C MET A 35 -15.52 -0.64 5.77
N ILE A 36 -14.63 -1.00 4.85
CA ILE A 36 -14.77 -0.70 3.43
C ILE A 36 -14.90 -1.97 2.59
N CYS A 37 -14.19 -3.05 2.94
CA CYS A 37 -14.12 -4.26 2.12
C CYS A 37 -14.17 -5.53 2.97
N ALA A 38 -14.23 -6.70 2.31
CA ALA A 38 -14.26 -8.00 2.96
C ALA A 38 -12.96 -8.31 3.72
N ASP A 39 -12.99 -9.34 4.61
CA ASP A 39 -11.80 -9.78 5.34
C ASP A 39 -10.69 -10.22 4.37
N VAL A 40 -9.51 -9.63 4.54
CA VAL A 40 -8.38 -9.79 3.64
C VAL A 40 -7.83 -11.21 3.63
N PHE A 41 -7.76 -11.90 4.79
CA PHE A 41 -7.14 -13.22 4.85
C PHE A 41 -8.01 -14.31 4.26
N GLN A 42 -9.33 -14.18 4.39
CA GLN A 42 -10.27 -15.06 3.70
C GLN A 42 -10.15 -14.89 2.16
N CYS A 43 -10.07 -13.65 1.69
CA CYS A 43 -9.88 -13.36 0.27
C CYS A 43 -8.52 -13.86 -0.25
N LEU A 44 -7.43 -13.65 0.52
CA LEU A 44 -6.10 -14.16 0.17
C LEU A 44 -6.06 -15.69 0.09
N ALA A 45 -6.76 -16.40 0.99
CA ALA A 45 -6.85 -17.86 0.95
C ALA A 45 -7.54 -18.34 -0.35
N LEU A 46 -8.63 -17.69 -0.76
CA LEU A 46 -9.31 -17.98 -2.04
C LEU A 46 -8.39 -17.69 -3.24
N CYS A 47 -7.64 -16.57 -3.21
CA CYS A 47 -6.65 -16.25 -4.24
C CYS A 47 -5.53 -17.30 -4.30
N ALA A 48 -5.02 -17.74 -3.15
CA ALA A 48 -3.97 -18.76 -3.06
C ALA A 48 -4.40 -20.08 -3.70
N ALA A 49 -5.66 -20.48 -3.47
CA ALA A 49 -6.23 -21.70 -4.03
C ALA A 49 -6.53 -21.65 -5.55
N LYS A 50 -6.63 -20.45 -6.12
CA LYS A 50 -7.04 -20.23 -7.53
C LYS A 50 -5.93 -19.66 -8.43
N THR A 51 -4.72 -19.49 -7.89
CA THR A 51 -3.54 -18.96 -8.61
C THR A 51 -2.31 -19.82 -8.32
N ASN A 52 -1.27 -19.75 -9.19
CA ASN A 52 -0.12 -20.64 -9.10
C ASN A 52 1.22 -19.92 -8.91
N LYS A 53 1.39 -18.70 -9.43
CA LYS A 53 2.67 -17.98 -9.49
C LYS A 53 2.63 -16.62 -8.83
N ILE A 54 1.51 -15.90 -8.95
CA ILE A 54 1.39 -14.54 -8.44
C ILE A 54 1.60 -14.51 -6.94
N LYS A 55 2.41 -13.59 -6.46
CA LYS A 55 2.64 -13.35 -5.03
C LYS A 55 1.43 -12.64 -4.44
N LEU A 56 1.10 -12.95 -3.21
CA LEU A 56 -0.12 -12.53 -2.52
C LEU A 56 0.25 -11.78 -1.25
N GLY A 57 -0.23 -10.56 -1.10
CA GLY A 57 0.07 -9.75 0.06
C GLY A 57 -1.06 -8.85 0.49
N THR A 58 -0.98 -8.37 1.73
CA THR A 58 -1.85 -7.31 2.23
C THR A 58 -1.34 -5.93 1.82
N ASN A 59 -2.27 -4.99 1.54
CA ASN A 59 -1.91 -3.63 1.16
C ASN A 59 -2.75 -2.56 1.89
N VAL A 60 -2.58 -2.39 3.17
CA VAL A 60 -1.69 -3.07 4.07
C VAL A 60 -2.44 -3.41 5.35
N THR A 61 -2.02 -4.47 6.05
CA THR A 61 -2.50 -4.71 7.42
C THR A 61 -1.90 -3.70 8.40
N ASN A 62 -2.30 -3.75 9.67
CA ASN A 62 -1.82 -2.81 10.67
C ASN A 62 -1.77 -3.48 12.07
N PRO A 63 -1.00 -2.90 13.03
CA PRO A 63 -0.82 -3.48 14.36
C PRO A 63 -2.08 -3.54 15.22
N LEU A 64 -3.08 -2.72 14.92
CA LEU A 64 -4.24 -2.50 15.81
C LEU A 64 -5.49 -3.30 15.41
N SER A 65 -5.51 -3.88 14.20
CA SER A 65 -6.63 -4.71 13.75
C SER A 65 -6.53 -6.15 14.27
N ARG A 66 -5.31 -6.65 14.44
CA ARG A 66 -5.02 -7.99 14.96
C ARG A 66 -3.73 -7.95 15.76
N ILE A 67 -3.65 -8.69 16.88
CA ILE A 67 -2.40 -8.83 17.64
C ILE A 67 -1.33 -9.54 16.79
N ALA A 68 -0.07 -9.27 17.08
CA ALA A 68 1.05 -9.77 16.28
C ALA A 68 1.11 -11.31 16.12
N PRO A 69 0.83 -12.13 17.16
CA PRO A 69 0.76 -13.58 17.00
C PRO A 69 -0.30 -14.06 16.02
N VAL A 70 -1.47 -13.39 16.00
CA VAL A 70 -2.55 -13.70 15.03
C VAL A 70 -2.15 -13.31 13.63
N THR A 71 -1.53 -12.14 13.46
CA THR A 71 -1.00 -11.69 12.16
C THR A 71 0.05 -12.67 11.63
N ALA A 72 1.03 -13.07 12.46
CA ALA A 72 2.04 -14.05 12.08
C ALA A 72 1.41 -15.41 11.69
N ASN A 73 0.42 -15.89 12.44
CA ASN A 73 -0.28 -17.13 12.12
C ASN A 73 -1.02 -17.07 10.78
N ASN A 74 -1.68 -15.95 10.48
CA ASN A 74 -2.36 -15.75 9.21
C ASN A 74 -1.38 -15.86 8.02
N PHE A 75 -0.21 -15.23 8.12
CA PHE A 75 0.81 -15.32 7.06
C PHE A 75 1.49 -16.69 6.98
N ALA A 76 1.73 -17.36 8.12
CA ALA A 76 2.25 -18.72 8.13
C ALA A 76 1.26 -19.72 7.50
N THR A 77 -0.05 -19.51 7.71
CA THR A 77 -1.13 -20.29 7.08
C THR A 77 -1.22 -19.97 5.57
N LEU A 78 -1.20 -18.70 5.18
CA LEU A 78 -1.16 -18.31 3.77
C LEU A 78 0.06 -18.90 3.06
N ASN A 79 1.21 -18.94 3.75
CA ASN A 79 2.44 -19.53 3.23
C ASN A 79 2.37 -21.06 3.14
N GLN A 80 1.48 -21.71 3.89
CA GLN A 80 1.16 -23.14 3.71
C GLN A 80 0.29 -23.37 2.46
N LEU A 81 -0.69 -22.50 2.22
CA LEU A 81 -1.55 -22.56 1.01
C LEU A 81 -0.79 -22.20 -0.26
N ALA A 82 0.13 -21.25 -0.17
CA ALA A 82 0.89 -20.70 -1.30
C ALA A 82 2.38 -20.56 -0.95
N PRO A 83 3.15 -21.66 -0.87
CA PRO A 83 4.52 -21.64 -0.39
C PRO A 83 5.44 -20.67 -1.14
N GLY A 84 6.03 -19.70 -0.42
CA GLY A 84 6.94 -18.68 -0.97
C GLY A 84 6.26 -17.60 -1.80
N ARG A 85 4.92 -17.53 -1.81
CA ARG A 85 4.14 -16.48 -2.48
C ARG A 85 3.55 -15.45 -1.50
N ALA A 86 3.54 -15.72 -0.20
CA ALA A 86 3.01 -14.80 0.81
C ALA A 86 3.96 -13.63 1.07
N ILE A 87 3.43 -12.41 1.14
CA ILE A 87 4.15 -11.19 1.51
C ILE A 87 3.32 -10.42 2.54
N MET A 88 3.94 -10.04 3.66
CA MET A 88 3.30 -9.21 4.66
C MET A 88 3.50 -7.73 4.32
N GLY A 89 2.48 -7.08 3.78
CA GLY A 89 2.46 -5.63 3.68
C GLY A 89 1.81 -5.04 4.95
N ILE A 90 2.50 -4.14 5.65
CA ILE A 90 2.03 -3.56 6.90
C ILE A 90 2.30 -2.06 6.95
N GLY A 91 1.42 -1.31 7.61
CA GLY A 91 1.57 0.12 7.85
C GLY A 91 0.90 0.53 9.17
N THR A 92 0.80 1.83 9.41
CA THR A 92 0.18 2.35 10.65
C THR A 92 -1.35 2.19 10.70
N GLY A 93 -1.98 1.78 9.60
CA GLY A 93 -3.43 1.57 9.53
C GLY A 93 -4.23 2.86 9.35
N ASN A 94 -3.70 3.82 8.60
CA ASN A 94 -4.34 5.12 8.40
C ASN A 94 -5.83 4.98 8.03
N THR A 95 -6.17 4.42 6.88
CA THR A 95 -7.56 4.26 6.45
C THR A 95 -8.34 3.32 7.38
N ALA A 96 -7.81 2.14 7.69
CA ALA A 96 -8.48 1.14 8.52
C ALA A 96 -8.85 1.64 9.94
N ARG A 97 -8.08 2.58 10.49
CA ARG A 97 -8.33 3.18 11.81
C ARG A 97 -9.22 4.41 11.72
N ARG A 98 -9.02 5.24 10.70
CA ARG A 98 -9.79 6.48 10.53
C ARG A 98 -11.26 6.22 10.19
N THR A 99 -11.54 5.13 9.46
CA THR A 99 -12.94 4.70 9.22
C THR A 99 -13.66 4.20 10.48
N LEU A 100 -12.92 4.01 11.58
CA LEU A 100 -13.47 3.79 12.93
C LEU A 100 -13.46 5.06 13.79
N GLY A 101 -13.08 6.22 13.25
CA GLY A 101 -12.87 7.43 14.04
C GLY A 101 -11.66 7.38 14.98
N MET A 102 -10.76 6.39 14.80
CA MET A 102 -9.64 6.13 15.69
C MET A 102 -8.29 6.56 15.08
N PRO A 103 -7.28 6.90 15.90
CA PRO A 103 -5.96 7.25 15.41
C PRO A 103 -5.24 6.04 14.80
N ALA A 104 -4.31 6.30 13.87
CA ALA A 104 -3.37 5.31 13.37
C ALA A 104 -2.42 4.84 14.48
N ALA A 105 -1.81 3.67 14.31
CA ALA A 105 -0.82 3.12 15.23
C ALA A 105 0.41 4.05 15.37
N LYS A 106 0.99 4.06 16.57
CA LYS A 106 2.29 4.70 16.81
C LYS A 106 3.40 3.93 16.07
N LEU A 107 4.49 4.63 15.75
CA LEU A 107 5.63 3.99 15.07
C LEU A 107 6.31 2.92 15.94
N SER A 108 6.29 3.08 17.26
CA SER A 108 6.76 2.06 18.21
C SER A 108 5.92 0.79 18.16
N GLU A 109 4.59 0.92 18.09
CA GLU A 109 3.66 -0.21 17.96
C GLU A 109 3.84 -0.93 16.61
N LEU A 110 4.08 -0.18 15.54
CA LEU A 110 4.38 -0.74 14.22
C LEU A 110 5.70 -1.53 14.24
N ARG A 111 6.75 -0.97 14.83
CA ARG A 111 8.06 -1.64 14.99
C ARG A 111 7.92 -2.93 15.77
N GLU A 112 7.34 -2.86 16.96
CA GLU A 112 7.15 -4.03 17.84
C GLU A 112 6.37 -5.15 17.13
N HIS A 113 5.27 -4.79 16.46
CA HIS A 113 4.47 -5.75 15.71
C HIS A 113 5.27 -6.44 14.59
N VAL A 114 6.07 -5.66 13.85
CA VAL A 114 6.94 -6.20 12.79
C VAL A 114 8.01 -7.13 13.38
N ASP A 115 8.64 -6.75 14.49
CA ASP A 115 9.69 -7.53 15.13
C ASP A 115 9.16 -8.88 15.66
N ILE A 116 7.99 -8.86 16.31
CA ILE A 116 7.30 -10.09 16.78
C ILE A 116 6.92 -10.98 15.60
N CYS A 117 6.29 -10.42 14.56
CA CYS A 117 5.91 -11.18 13.37
C CYS A 117 7.13 -11.78 12.66
N ARG A 118 8.20 -11.01 12.51
CA ARG A 118 9.46 -11.46 11.89
C ARG A 118 10.05 -12.65 12.64
N GLY A 119 10.14 -12.55 13.96
CA GLY A 119 10.68 -13.63 14.80
C GLY A 119 9.82 -14.89 14.74
N LEU A 120 8.49 -14.76 14.87
CA LEU A 120 7.57 -15.90 14.79
C LEU A 120 7.61 -16.56 13.40
N LEU A 121 7.55 -15.78 12.32
CA LEU A 121 7.64 -16.30 10.94
C LEU A 121 9.02 -16.90 10.63
N GLY A 122 10.06 -16.47 11.37
CA GLY A 122 11.39 -17.09 11.36
C GLY A 122 11.53 -18.33 12.26
N GLY A 123 10.46 -18.77 12.91
CA GLY A 123 10.46 -19.95 13.81
C GLY A 123 11.11 -19.68 15.17
N GLN A 124 11.30 -18.43 15.54
CA GLN A 124 11.96 -18.04 16.79
C GLN A 124 10.99 -17.99 17.98
N THR A 125 11.55 -18.04 19.17
CA THR A 125 10.88 -17.67 20.43
C THR A 125 11.10 -16.18 20.67
N VAL A 126 10.02 -15.40 20.79
CA VAL A 126 10.06 -13.93 20.91
C VAL A 126 9.38 -13.46 22.19
N PRO A 127 9.78 -12.31 22.76
CA PRO A 127 9.04 -11.68 23.84
C PRO A 127 7.72 -11.11 23.30
N TYR A 128 6.67 -11.24 24.08
CA TYR A 128 5.35 -10.69 23.80
C TYR A 128 4.74 -10.14 25.08
N GLU A 129 4.20 -8.94 25.01
CA GLU A 129 3.53 -8.29 26.13
C GLU A 129 2.09 -7.94 25.77
N GLU A 130 1.16 -8.29 26.65
CA GLU A 130 -0.26 -7.96 26.52
C GLU A 130 -0.85 -7.74 27.91
N ALA A 131 -1.61 -6.65 28.09
CA ALA A 131 -2.24 -6.28 29.36
C ALA A 131 -1.26 -6.29 30.56
N GLY A 132 -0.03 -5.78 30.36
CA GLY A 132 1.01 -5.71 31.38
C GLY A 132 1.66 -7.06 31.74
N ARG A 133 1.39 -8.10 30.98
CA ARG A 133 1.98 -9.43 31.19
C ARG A 133 2.95 -9.76 30.07
N ARG A 134 4.23 -9.88 30.40
CA ARG A 134 5.28 -10.29 29.45
C ARG A 134 5.52 -11.79 29.50
N ARG A 135 5.53 -12.44 28.33
CA ARG A 135 5.80 -13.88 28.15
C ARG A 135 6.69 -14.10 26.92
N MET A 136 7.35 -15.24 26.86
CA MET A 136 7.99 -15.73 25.65
C MET A 136 7.01 -16.59 24.88
N ILE A 137 6.84 -16.30 23.58
CA ILE A 137 5.91 -17.02 22.70
C ILE A 137 6.62 -17.59 21.47
N ARG A 138 6.13 -18.69 20.95
CA ARG A 138 6.55 -19.30 19.68
C ARG A 138 5.41 -20.14 19.09
N PHE A 139 5.50 -20.52 17.84
CA PHE A 139 4.65 -21.57 17.30
C PHE A 139 4.98 -22.91 17.98
N LEU A 140 3.98 -23.55 18.61
CA LEU A 140 4.20 -24.76 19.42
C LEU A 140 4.35 -26.02 18.57
N ASN A 141 3.70 -26.05 17.38
CA ASN A 141 3.70 -27.20 16.47
C ASN A 141 4.13 -26.82 15.06
N PRO A 142 5.34 -26.29 14.82
CA PRO A 142 5.75 -25.72 13.52
C PRO A 142 5.93 -26.79 12.43
N THR A 143 6.07 -28.07 12.80
CA THR A 143 6.26 -29.21 11.88
C THR A 143 4.99 -30.02 11.63
N GLY A 144 3.86 -29.64 12.22
CA GLY A 144 2.60 -30.38 12.10
C GLY A 144 1.87 -30.28 10.78
N GLY A 145 2.40 -29.50 9.82
CA GLY A 145 1.80 -29.33 8.48
C GLY A 145 0.69 -28.28 8.38
N TRP A 146 0.31 -27.65 9.49
CA TRP A 146 -0.75 -26.62 9.51
C TRP A 146 -0.28 -25.26 9.02
N ILE A 147 1.02 -24.95 9.17
CA ILE A 147 1.65 -23.69 8.80
C ILE A 147 2.98 -23.95 8.10
N ASN A 148 3.48 -22.97 7.36
CA ASN A 148 4.77 -23.06 6.66
C ASN A 148 5.71 -21.93 7.11
N LEU A 149 6.75 -22.28 7.86
CA LEU A 149 7.83 -21.38 8.28
C LEU A 149 9.13 -21.62 7.48
N LYS A 150 9.17 -22.63 6.57
CA LYS A 150 10.36 -22.96 5.77
C LYS A 150 10.65 -21.94 4.67
N LYS A 151 9.60 -21.32 4.11
CA LYS A 151 9.73 -20.27 3.10
C LYS A 151 9.57 -18.91 3.79
N LYS A 152 10.55 -18.04 3.56
CA LYS A 152 10.51 -16.67 4.12
C LYS A 152 9.25 -15.94 3.64
N VAL A 153 8.56 -15.28 4.56
CA VAL A 153 7.52 -14.28 4.28
C VAL A 153 8.17 -12.91 4.42
N PRO A 154 8.47 -12.20 3.31
CA PRO A 154 9.04 -10.87 3.38
C PRO A 154 8.04 -9.88 3.98
N ILE A 155 8.55 -8.89 4.73
CA ILE A 155 7.75 -7.85 5.37
C ILE A 155 8.01 -6.52 4.67
N PHE A 156 6.99 -5.98 4.00
CA PHE A 156 7.04 -4.68 3.35
C PHE A 156 6.30 -3.65 4.19
N VAL A 157 6.96 -2.54 4.49
CA VAL A 157 6.38 -1.49 5.32
C VAL A 157 5.90 -0.35 4.43
N ALA A 158 4.63 0.02 4.58
CA ALA A 158 4.02 1.13 3.84
C ALA A 158 4.25 2.46 4.56
N ALA A 159 4.63 3.47 3.81
CA ALA A 159 4.99 4.77 4.37
C ALA A 159 4.74 5.92 3.39
N SER A 160 4.38 7.11 3.94
CA SER A 160 4.25 8.37 3.20
C SER A 160 4.90 9.53 3.94
N GLY A 161 4.78 9.61 5.27
CA GLY A 161 5.42 10.67 6.06
C GLY A 161 6.89 10.39 6.40
N PRO A 162 7.70 11.42 6.70
CA PRO A 162 9.16 11.34 6.81
C PRO A 162 9.62 10.29 7.84
N LYS A 163 9.06 10.31 9.04
CA LYS A 163 9.43 9.37 10.11
C LYS A 163 9.01 7.93 9.81
N THR A 164 7.87 7.74 9.13
CA THR A 164 7.40 6.41 8.74
C THR A 164 8.24 5.86 7.60
N LEU A 165 8.66 6.70 6.64
CA LEU A 165 9.57 6.34 5.55
C LEU A 165 10.93 5.90 6.10
N GLU A 166 11.48 6.63 7.08
CA GLU A 166 12.72 6.25 7.75
C GLU A 166 12.57 4.91 8.49
N LEU A 167 11.47 4.74 9.26
CA LEU A 167 11.20 3.47 9.92
C LEU A 167 11.07 2.32 8.91
N ALA A 168 10.39 2.54 7.78
CA ALA A 168 10.23 1.53 6.75
C ALA A 168 11.57 1.08 6.16
N GLY A 169 12.50 2.01 5.93
CA GLY A 169 13.86 1.72 5.51
C GLY A 169 14.64 0.90 6.54
N GLU A 170 14.44 1.22 7.81
CA GLU A 170 15.14 0.56 8.92
C GLU A 170 14.66 -0.89 9.13
N ILE A 171 13.33 -1.12 9.21
CA ILE A 171 12.79 -2.42 9.63
C ILE A 171 12.28 -3.29 8.48
N GLY A 172 12.00 -2.74 7.28
CA GLY A 172 11.42 -3.48 6.16
C GLY A 172 12.41 -4.38 5.41
N ASP A 173 11.91 -5.46 4.82
CA ASP A 173 12.56 -6.15 3.69
C ASP A 173 12.27 -5.40 2.38
N GLY A 174 11.16 -4.67 2.34
CA GLY A 174 10.77 -3.76 1.29
C GLY A 174 9.93 -2.61 1.82
N VAL A 175 9.69 -1.63 0.96
CA VAL A 175 8.89 -0.44 1.26
C VAL A 175 7.81 -0.27 0.20
N ILE A 176 6.59 0.02 0.64
CA ILE A 176 5.47 0.38 -0.22
C ILE A 176 5.28 1.90 -0.13
N LEU A 177 5.50 2.58 -1.24
CA LEU A 177 5.33 4.02 -1.39
C LEU A 177 4.00 4.30 -2.05
N PHE A 178 3.07 4.91 -1.32
CA PHE A 178 1.78 5.30 -1.86
C PHE A 178 1.87 6.64 -2.57
N GLY A 179 1.38 6.75 -3.80
CA GLY A 179 1.27 7.99 -4.54
C GLY A 179 2.57 8.75 -4.80
N ALA A 180 3.73 8.13 -4.59
CA ALA A 180 5.03 8.74 -4.88
C ALA A 180 5.53 8.26 -6.26
N VAL A 181 4.96 8.82 -7.33
CA VAL A 181 5.15 8.37 -8.73
C VAL A 181 5.91 9.39 -9.56
N GLY A 182 5.68 10.68 -9.30
CA GLY A 182 6.43 11.77 -9.92
C GLY A 182 7.82 11.91 -9.29
N GLU A 183 8.67 12.67 -9.95
CA GLU A 183 10.08 12.81 -9.57
C GLU A 183 10.22 13.41 -8.17
N SER A 184 9.51 14.50 -7.88
CA SER A 184 9.59 15.22 -6.61
C SER A 184 9.19 14.35 -5.42
N LEU A 185 8.03 13.69 -5.49
CA LEU A 185 7.56 12.81 -4.40
C LEU A 185 8.39 11.55 -4.27
N LEU A 186 8.85 10.98 -5.38
CA LEU A 186 9.67 9.78 -5.35
C LEU A 186 11.06 10.06 -4.74
N GLU A 187 11.72 11.15 -5.12
CA GLU A 187 13.00 11.57 -4.53
C GLU A 187 12.86 11.86 -3.02
N TYR A 188 11.81 12.58 -2.65
CA TYR A 188 11.46 12.81 -1.25
C TYR A 188 11.35 11.49 -0.49
N ALA A 189 10.53 10.56 -0.95
CA ALA A 189 10.32 9.28 -0.29
C ALA A 189 11.60 8.46 -0.21
N MET A 190 12.35 8.36 -1.32
CA MET A 190 13.60 7.58 -1.39
C MET A 190 14.69 8.15 -0.50
N SER A 191 14.76 9.49 -0.32
CA SER A 191 15.74 10.13 0.56
C SER A 191 15.53 9.75 2.02
N HIS A 192 14.26 9.72 2.48
CA HIS A 192 13.92 9.30 3.84
C HIS A 192 14.12 7.80 4.05
N VAL A 193 13.71 6.97 3.10
CA VAL A 193 13.94 5.51 3.16
C VAL A 193 15.42 5.21 3.25
N ARG A 194 16.26 5.91 2.48
CA ARG A 194 17.74 5.77 2.53
C ARG A 194 18.28 6.06 3.92
N ARG A 195 17.88 7.19 4.55
CA ARG A 195 18.32 7.53 5.91
C ARG A 195 17.95 6.45 6.93
N GLY A 196 16.77 5.86 6.81
CA GLY A 196 16.37 4.75 7.67
C GLY A 196 17.17 3.48 7.43
N ALA A 197 17.42 3.13 6.18
CA ALA A 197 18.23 1.98 5.80
C ALA A 197 19.67 2.10 6.33
N GLU A 198 20.29 3.27 6.16
CA GLU A 198 21.64 3.55 6.63
C GLU A 198 21.77 3.43 8.16
N ARG A 199 20.77 3.89 8.94
CA ARG A 199 20.74 3.67 10.40
C ARG A 199 20.72 2.20 10.79
N ALA A 200 20.15 1.34 9.94
CA ALA A 200 20.13 -0.11 10.14
C ALA A 200 21.32 -0.85 9.48
N GLY A 201 22.34 -0.11 8.98
CA GLY A 201 23.48 -0.71 8.28
C GLY A 201 23.13 -1.33 6.92
N LYS A 202 22.00 -0.96 6.32
CA LYS A 202 21.54 -1.42 5.01
C LYS A 202 21.80 -0.36 3.94
N ARG A 203 21.89 -0.78 2.69
CA ARG A 203 21.89 0.14 1.55
C ARG A 203 20.49 0.21 0.96
N LEU A 204 20.12 1.35 0.39
CA LEU A 204 18.81 1.51 -0.26
C LEU A 204 18.54 0.41 -1.32
N GLN A 205 19.55 0.02 -2.07
CA GLN A 205 19.47 -1.02 -3.11
C GLN A 205 19.17 -2.42 -2.58
N ASP A 206 19.39 -2.67 -1.28
CA ASP A 206 19.09 -3.96 -0.63
C ASP A 206 17.58 -4.08 -0.32
N LEU A 207 16.86 -2.95 -0.28
CA LEU A 207 15.43 -2.91 -0.07
C LEU A 207 14.65 -3.15 -1.36
N TYR A 208 13.49 -3.78 -1.24
CA TYR A 208 12.55 -3.93 -2.35
C TYR A 208 11.58 -2.73 -2.36
N ILE A 209 11.76 -1.82 -3.31
CA ILE A 209 10.93 -0.62 -3.43
C ILE A 209 9.73 -0.91 -4.35
N CYS A 210 8.54 -0.83 -3.79
CA CYS A 210 7.26 -0.92 -4.50
C CYS A 210 6.57 0.45 -4.47
N VAL A 211 6.21 0.96 -5.64
CA VAL A 211 5.36 2.16 -5.75
C VAL A 211 3.94 1.72 -6.07
N LEU A 212 2.97 2.21 -5.29
CA LEU A 212 1.55 2.00 -5.57
C LEU A 212 0.93 3.28 -6.10
N SER A 213 0.14 3.15 -7.18
CA SER A 213 -0.45 4.27 -7.90
C SER A 213 -1.83 3.92 -8.48
N ALA A 214 -2.67 4.91 -8.74
CA ALA A 214 -3.72 4.76 -9.75
C ALA A 214 -3.10 4.79 -11.16
N PHE A 215 -3.81 4.25 -12.13
CA PHE A 215 -3.35 4.13 -13.50
C PHE A 215 -4.43 4.55 -14.49
N HIS A 216 -4.03 5.38 -15.45
CA HIS A 216 -4.89 5.77 -16.58
C HIS A 216 -4.06 6.03 -17.83
N VAL A 217 -4.52 5.47 -18.94
CA VAL A 217 -3.95 5.74 -20.28
C VAL A 217 -4.69 6.92 -20.89
N ALA A 218 -4.07 8.07 -20.87
CA ALA A 218 -4.64 9.29 -21.42
C ALA A 218 -4.53 9.33 -22.97
N LYS A 219 -5.51 9.95 -23.62
CA LYS A 219 -5.43 10.29 -25.03
C LYS A 219 -4.61 11.58 -25.20
N PRO A 220 -3.95 11.79 -26.36
CA PRO A 220 -3.34 13.09 -26.65
C PRO A 220 -4.36 14.23 -26.51
N GLY A 221 -4.05 15.24 -25.68
CA GLY A 221 -4.95 16.36 -25.43
C GLY A 221 -6.19 16.06 -24.59
N GLU A 222 -6.19 14.94 -23.84
CA GLU A 222 -7.31 14.60 -22.95
C GLU A 222 -7.52 15.69 -21.89
N PRO A 223 -8.75 16.20 -21.72
CA PRO A 223 -9.04 17.22 -20.73
C PRO A 223 -8.77 16.73 -19.31
N LEU A 224 -8.28 17.63 -18.43
CA LEU A 224 -8.02 17.33 -17.00
C LEU A 224 -9.24 16.70 -16.32
N ALA A 225 -10.46 17.16 -16.61
CA ALA A 225 -11.69 16.63 -16.02
C ALA A 225 -11.92 15.14 -16.34
N GLU A 226 -11.47 14.63 -17.48
CA GLU A 226 -11.53 13.20 -17.80
C GLU A 226 -10.53 12.40 -16.95
N MET A 227 -9.29 12.89 -16.84
CA MET A 227 -8.28 12.29 -15.98
C MET A 227 -8.70 12.31 -14.50
N GLN A 228 -9.31 13.40 -14.03
CA GLN A 228 -9.87 13.50 -12.68
C GLN A 228 -10.96 12.44 -12.44
N ARG A 229 -11.86 12.21 -13.40
CA ARG A 229 -12.86 11.14 -13.31
C ARG A 229 -12.24 9.75 -13.20
N ALA A 230 -11.13 9.53 -13.89
CA ALA A 230 -10.46 8.23 -13.90
C ALA A 230 -9.67 7.93 -12.62
N VAL A 231 -8.94 8.92 -12.08
CA VAL A 231 -7.99 8.70 -10.98
C VAL A 231 -8.13 9.69 -9.81
N GLY A 232 -9.03 10.65 -9.87
CA GLY A 232 -9.15 11.74 -8.89
C GLY A 232 -9.46 11.26 -7.48
N SER A 233 -10.24 10.21 -7.30
CA SER A 233 -10.51 9.62 -5.98
C SER A 233 -9.22 9.11 -5.31
N TYR A 234 -8.31 8.54 -6.09
CA TYR A 234 -7.00 8.12 -5.60
C TYR A 234 -6.13 9.33 -5.26
N VAL A 235 -6.05 10.33 -6.14
CA VAL A 235 -5.28 11.57 -5.90
C VAL A 235 -5.71 12.22 -4.59
N THR A 236 -7.02 12.38 -4.37
CA THR A 236 -7.54 13.01 -3.15
C THR A 236 -7.20 12.21 -1.89
N SER A 237 -7.29 10.89 -1.95
CA SER A 237 -6.94 10.03 -0.83
C SER A 237 -5.45 10.09 -0.50
N GLU A 238 -4.59 10.04 -1.50
CA GLU A 238 -3.13 10.08 -1.29
C GLU A 238 -2.66 11.44 -0.79
N CYS A 239 -3.13 12.53 -1.39
CA CYS A 239 -2.79 13.87 -0.93
C CYS A 239 -3.27 14.12 0.50
N ASN A 240 -4.45 13.60 0.89
CA ASN A 240 -4.90 13.64 2.28
C ASN A 240 -3.96 12.84 3.20
N ILE A 241 -3.50 11.66 2.79
CA ILE A 241 -2.54 10.86 3.57
C ILE A 241 -1.22 11.62 3.74
N PHE A 242 -0.68 12.22 2.68
CA PHE A 242 0.53 13.05 2.75
C PHE A 242 0.32 14.23 3.70
N ALA A 243 -0.74 15.00 3.52
CA ALA A 243 -1.06 16.16 4.33
C ALA A 243 -1.22 15.84 5.83
N LEU A 244 -1.76 14.66 6.16
CA LEU A 244 -1.91 14.18 7.54
C LEU A 244 -0.63 13.58 8.13
N SER A 245 0.26 13.06 7.28
CA SER A 245 1.48 12.38 7.71
C SER A 245 2.65 13.33 7.97
N VAL A 246 2.58 14.56 7.46
CA VAL A 246 3.61 15.58 7.57
C VAL A 246 3.23 16.60 8.65
N LYS A 247 4.06 16.74 9.68
CA LYS A 247 3.82 17.72 10.76
C LYS A 247 4.23 19.12 10.33
N ASP A 248 5.44 19.27 9.80
CA ASP A 248 5.95 20.52 9.23
C ASP A 248 5.77 20.49 7.72
N PRO A 249 4.99 21.41 7.13
CA PRO A 249 4.85 21.48 5.68
C PRO A 249 6.18 21.59 4.92
N ASN A 250 7.21 22.13 5.55
CA ASN A 250 8.55 22.26 4.95
C ASN A 250 9.26 20.92 4.74
N ASP A 251 8.77 19.85 5.34
CA ASP A 251 9.25 18.48 5.04
C ASP A 251 8.84 18.02 3.64
N LEU A 252 7.82 18.64 3.02
CA LEU A 252 7.41 18.33 1.64
C LEU A 252 8.27 19.07 0.61
N PRO A 253 8.44 18.52 -0.60
CA PRO A 253 9.06 19.23 -1.71
C PRO A 253 8.37 20.56 -1.96
N ALA A 254 9.18 21.63 -2.10
CA ALA A 254 8.66 23.01 -2.18
C ALA A 254 7.70 23.23 -3.35
N ASP A 255 7.93 22.53 -4.45
CA ASP A 255 7.16 22.68 -5.69
C ASP A 255 5.75 22.09 -5.65
N ILE A 256 5.46 21.16 -4.70
CA ILE A 256 4.14 20.52 -4.55
C ILE A 256 3.52 20.71 -3.16
N ARG A 257 4.24 21.36 -2.25
CA ARG A 257 3.84 21.55 -0.86
C ARG A 257 2.44 22.12 -0.73
N ASP A 258 2.20 23.27 -1.37
CA ASP A 258 0.95 23.99 -1.25
C ASP A 258 -0.21 23.21 -1.84
N ASP A 259 0.03 22.51 -2.96
CA ASP A 259 -0.98 21.64 -3.58
C ASP A 259 -1.40 20.50 -2.64
N ILE A 260 -0.45 19.86 -1.96
CA ILE A 260 -0.76 18.80 -0.97
C ILE A 260 -1.45 19.38 0.27
N MET A 261 -0.97 20.50 0.78
CA MET A 261 -1.47 21.06 2.04
C MET A 261 -2.92 21.54 1.95
N ARG A 262 -3.41 21.94 0.78
CA ARG A 262 -4.83 22.28 0.56
C ARG A 262 -5.76 21.11 0.90
N PHE A 263 -5.33 19.87 0.74
CA PHE A 263 -6.14 18.69 1.09
C PHE A 263 -6.34 18.54 2.60
N ARG A 264 -5.46 19.09 3.45
CA ARG A 264 -5.64 19.08 4.91
C ARG A 264 -6.94 19.76 5.33
N ASP A 265 -7.29 20.86 4.66
CA ASP A 265 -8.49 21.62 4.97
C ASP A 265 -9.74 21.03 4.31
N ALA A 266 -9.61 20.47 3.12
CA ALA A 266 -10.71 19.81 2.41
C ALA A 266 -11.29 18.58 3.15
N TYR A 267 -10.48 17.93 3.99
CA TYR A 267 -10.90 16.78 4.82
C TYR A 267 -11.21 17.19 6.28
N ARG A 268 -11.56 18.45 6.52
CA ARG A 268 -12.07 18.91 7.81
C ARG A 268 -13.59 19.01 7.77
N THR A 269 -14.21 18.53 8.83
CA THR A 269 -15.65 18.65 9.06
C THR A 269 -15.86 19.28 10.45
N PRO A 270 -15.56 20.60 10.63
CA PRO A 270 -15.54 21.22 11.95
C PRO A 270 -16.90 21.19 12.66
N ASP A 271 -18.00 21.24 11.90
CA ASP A 271 -19.36 21.34 12.43
C ASP A 271 -20.03 19.98 12.69
N ALA A 272 -19.39 18.88 12.31
CA ALA A 272 -19.94 17.53 12.55
C ALA A 272 -19.54 17.02 13.95
N PRO A 273 -20.44 16.30 14.67
CA PRO A 273 -20.13 15.70 15.95
C PRO A 273 -18.91 14.77 15.85
N ILE A 274 -18.02 14.84 16.85
CA ILE A 274 -16.76 14.09 16.84
C ILE A 274 -16.97 12.58 16.71
N GLU A 275 -18.07 12.08 17.26
CA GLU A 275 -18.45 10.66 17.31
C GLU A 275 -18.81 10.11 15.92
N THR A 276 -19.32 10.95 15.00
CA THR A 276 -19.88 10.52 13.73
C THR A 276 -19.21 11.12 12.50
N ARG A 277 -18.44 12.22 12.66
CA ARG A 277 -17.84 12.94 11.51
C ARG A 277 -17.02 12.08 10.56
N HIS A 278 -16.43 10.98 11.05
CA HIS A 278 -15.64 10.07 10.24
C HIS A 278 -16.50 9.27 9.26
N LEU A 279 -17.78 9.03 9.55
CA LEU A 279 -18.68 8.28 8.70
C LEU A 279 -18.90 9.01 7.37
N ASP A 280 -19.19 10.31 7.43
CA ASP A 280 -19.40 11.12 6.22
C ASP A 280 -18.09 11.41 5.50
N LEU A 281 -17.02 11.69 6.27
CA LEU A 281 -15.70 12.02 5.74
C LEU A 281 -15.12 10.87 4.89
N TYR A 282 -15.28 9.63 5.35
CA TYR A 282 -14.76 8.44 4.67
C TYR A 282 -15.79 7.68 3.84
N SER A 283 -17.02 8.19 3.70
CA SER A 283 -18.01 7.67 2.75
C SER A 283 -17.47 7.85 1.33
N GLY A 284 -17.46 6.77 0.54
CA GLY A 284 -16.92 6.78 -0.83
C GLY A 284 -15.39 6.90 -0.94
N TYR A 285 -14.66 6.87 0.20
CA TYR A 285 -13.20 7.05 0.21
C TYR A 285 -12.47 6.04 -0.69
N VAL A 286 -11.57 6.54 -1.52
CA VAL A 286 -10.82 5.81 -2.57
C VAL A 286 -11.67 5.38 -3.79
N HIS A 287 -13.00 5.32 -3.68
CA HIS A 287 -13.87 4.82 -4.75
C HIS A 287 -14.53 5.91 -5.56
N GLU A 288 -14.89 7.00 -4.88
CA GLU A 288 -15.73 8.04 -5.44
C GLU A 288 -14.95 9.35 -5.50
N PHE A 289 -14.90 9.96 -6.68
CA PHE A 289 -14.34 11.29 -6.84
C PHE A 289 -15.42 12.32 -6.58
N LYS A 290 -15.32 13.00 -5.43
CA LYS A 290 -16.24 14.07 -5.06
C LYS A 290 -15.93 15.32 -5.88
N GLN A 291 -16.94 15.89 -6.55
CA GLN A 291 -16.75 17.06 -7.43
C GLN A 291 -16.24 18.29 -6.69
N GLU A 292 -16.53 18.43 -5.41
CA GLU A 292 -15.98 19.48 -4.54
C GLU A 292 -14.45 19.45 -4.44
N HIS A 293 -13.81 18.31 -4.70
CA HIS A 293 -12.37 18.16 -4.70
C HIS A 293 -11.72 18.48 -6.07
N ALA A 294 -12.50 18.66 -7.15
CA ALA A 294 -11.96 18.91 -8.48
C ALA A 294 -11.00 20.11 -8.54
N PRO A 295 -11.27 21.26 -7.87
CA PRO A 295 -10.33 22.38 -7.86
C PRO A 295 -8.98 22.10 -7.21
N LEU A 296 -8.89 21.06 -6.38
CA LEU A 296 -7.66 20.67 -5.67
C LEU A 296 -6.77 19.73 -6.52
N VAL A 297 -7.36 19.03 -7.51
CA VAL A 297 -6.68 18.04 -8.32
C VAL A 297 -6.23 18.69 -9.64
N ASN A 298 -5.16 19.46 -9.62
CA ASN A 298 -4.54 20.00 -10.81
C ASN A 298 -3.69 18.94 -11.54
N GLU A 299 -3.24 19.24 -12.75
CA GLU A 299 -2.48 18.30 -13.59
C GLU A 299 -1.14 17.91 -12.93
N LYS A 300 -0.49 18.84 -12.23
CA LYS A 300 0.78 18.59 -11.56
C LYS A 300 0.64 17.56 -10.46
N ILE A 301 -0.29 17.77 -9.51
CA ILE A 301 -0.49 16.83 -8.40
C ILE A 301 -1.00 15.48 -8.88
N LEU A 302 -1.83 15.48 -9.92
CA LEU A 302 -2.28 14.25 -10.56
C LEU A 302 -1.11 13.44 -11.12
N LYS A 303 -0.19 14.09 -11.84
CA LYS A 303 1.01 13.44 -12.38
C LYS A 303 2.01 13.04 -11.29
N GLU A 304 2.15 13.80 -10.20
CA GLU A 304 3.02 13.44 -9.08
C GLU A 304 2.51 12.20 -8.34
N THR A 305 1.19 12.03 -8.22
CA THR A 305 0.59 10.97 -7.40
C THR A 305 0.09 9.76 -8.18
N THR A 306 -0.06 9.86 -9.50
CA THR A 306 -0.59 8.76 -10.32
C THR A 306 0.25 8.45 -11.55
N LEU A 307 0.18 7.22 -12.03
CA LEU A 307 0.74 6.78 -13.30
C LEU A 307 -0.29 7.03 -14.41
N THR A 308 -0.49 8.31 -14.74
CA THR A 308 -1.41 8.79 -15.78
C THR A 308 -0.62 9.46 -16.90
N GLY A 309 -0.96 9.20 -18.15
CA GLY A 309 -0.36 9.83 -19.32
C GLY A 309 -0.61 9.06 -20.61
N THR A 310 -0.12 9.60 -21.74
CA THR A 310 -0.12 8.88 -23.02
C THR A 310 0.78 7.64 -22.94
N PRO A 311 0.65 6.68 -23.86
CA PRO A 311 1.53 5.50 -23.89
C PRO A 311 3.02 5.84 -23.86
N GLU A 312 3.44 6.89 -24.57
CA GLU A 312 4.83 7.35 -24.61
C GLU A 312 5.28 7.96 -23.28
N GLU A 313 4.41 8.77 -22.65
CA GLU A 313 4.68 9.33 -21.32
C GLU A 313 4.77 8.22 -20.26
N LEU A 314 3.88 7.24 -20.31
CA LEU A 314 3.88 6.10 -19.39
C LEU A 314 5.18 5.30 -19.50
N GLU A 315 5.64 4.99 -20.73
CA GLU A 315 6.90 4.30 -20.94
C GLU A 315 8.09 5.08 -20.39
N LYS A 316 8.17 6.40 -20.66
CA LYS A 316 9.21 7.29 -20.14
C LYS A 316 9.23 7.31 -18.61
N ARG A 317 8.06 7.43 -17.99
CA ARG A 317 7.92 7.48 -16.52
C ARG A 317 8.30 6.16 -15.85
N VAL A 318 7.86 5.03 -16.41
CA VAL A 318 8.24 3.69 -15.89
C VAL A 318 9.75 3.48 -15.97
N LYS A 319 10.40 3.88 -17.10
CA LYS A 319 11.86 3.83 -17.23
C LYS A 319 12.57 4.74 -16.22
N ALA A 320 12.02 5.92 -15.92
CA ALA A 320 12.56 6.84 -14.93
C ALA A 320 12.50 6.24 -13.53
N MET A 321 11.34 5.73 -13.09
CA MET A 321 11.18 5.05 -11.80
C MET A 321 12.15 3.85 -11.66
N ARG A 322 12.33 3.06 -12.71
CA ARG A 322 13.29 1.95 -12.71
C ARG A 322 14.73 2.43 -12.47
N ARG A 323 15.14 3.53 -13.12
CA ARG A 323 16.48 4.13 -12.91
C ARG A 323 16.67 4.65 -11.48
N MET A 324 15.60 5.13 -10.84
CA MET A 324 15.60 5.56 -9.44
C MET A 324 15.60 4.41 -8.43
N GLY A 325 15.56 3.14 -8.89
CA GLY A 325 15.64 1.97 -8.02
C GLY A 325 14.30 1.34 -7.62
N VAL A 326 13.19 1.78 -8.23
CA VAL A 326 11.89 1.12 -8.06
C VAL A 326 11.96 -0.28 -8.67
N LYS A 327 11.63 -1.29 -7.85
CA LYS A 327 11.62 -2.71 -8.26
C LYS A 327 10.25 -3.20 -8.70
N GLN A 328 9.19 -2.56 -8.20
CA GLN A 328 7.81 -2.89 -8.55
C GLN A 328 6.96 -1.63 -8.72
N ILE A 329 6.14 -1.64 -9.76
CA ILE A 329 5.01 -0.72 -9.90
C ILE A 329 3.74 -1.53 -9.68
N ALA A 330 2.98 -1.16 -8.65
CA ALA A 330 1.65 -1.68 -8.40
C ALA A 330 0.60 -0.62 -8.77
N VAL A 331 -0.49 -1.05 -9.39
CA VAL A 331 -1.57 -0.14 -9.78
C VAL A 331 -2.89 -0.54 -9.16
N HIS A 332 -3.71 0.46 -8.87
CA HIS A 332 -5.04 0.30 -8.30
C HIS A 332 -6.11 0.44 -9.37
N GLY A 333 -7.13 -0.41 -9.31
CA GLY A 333 -8.20 -0.47 -10.30
C GLY A 333 -9.36 0.51 -10.09
N GLY A 334 -9.27 1.42 -9.12
CA GLY A 334 -10.36 2.33 -8.78
C GLY A 334 -11.55 1.59 -8.16
N THR A 335 -12.56 1.28 -8.96
CA THR A 335 -13.74 0.54 -8.52
C THR A 335 -13.58 -0.97 -8.73
N ARG A 336 -14.41 -1.76 -8.03
CA ARG A 336 -14.44 -3.22 -8.20
C ARG A 336 -14.69 -3.65 -9.66
N THR A 337 -15.55 -2.93 -10.37
CA THR A 337 -15.88 -3.22 -11.77
C THR A 337 -14.84 -2.69 -12.77
N GLY A 338 -13.99 -1.75 -12.35
CA GLY A 338 -12.93 -1.16 -13.17
C GLY A 338 -11.68 -2.01 -13.31
N ALA A 339 -11.43 -2.90 -12.34
CA ALA A 339 -10.19 -3.68 -12.28
C ALA A 339 -9.85 -4.46 -13.56
N PRO A 340 -10.78 -5.20 -14.21
CA PRO A 340 -10.46 -5.95 -15.43
C PRO A 340 -9.96 -5.06 -16.58
N LYS A 341 -10.55 -3.86 -16.74
CA LYS A 341 -10.12 -2.89 -17.76
C LYS A 341 -8.72 -2.37 -17.46
N VAL A 342 -8.47 -1.95 -16.22
CA VAL A 342 -7.14 -1.45 -15.81
C VAL A 342 -6.07 -2.53 -15.95
N ILE A 343 -6.37 -3.79 -15.59
CA ILE A 343 -5.47 -4.94 -15.80
C ILE A 343 -5.13 -5.09 -17.29
N ALA A 344 -6.13 -5.02 -18.17
CA ALA A 344 -5.93 -5.17 -19.60
C ALA A 344 -5.10 -4.02 -20.20
N ASP A 345 -5.43 -2.78 -19.82
CA ASP A 345 -4.73 -1.59 -20.30
C ASP A 345 -3.28 -1.55 -19.79
N PHE A 346 -3.05 -1.84 -18.52
CA PHE A 346 -1.70 -1.89 -17.95
C PHE A 346 -0.84 -2.99 -18.61
N ALA A 347 -1.42 -4.16 -18.83
CA ALA A 347 -0.74 -5.25 -19.53
C ALA A 347 -0.38 -4.86 -20.96
N LYS A 348 -1.27 -4.15 -21.68
CA LYS A 348 -1.06 -3.70 -23.06
C LYS A 348 -0.01 -2.60 -23.17
N TYR A 349 -0.04 -1.61 -22.29
CA TYR A 349 0.71 -0.37 -22.45
C TYR A 349 1.98 -0.30 -21.58
N VAL A 350 2.12 -1.19 -20.58
CA VAL A 350 3.27 -1.20 -19.67
C VAL A 350 4.00 -2.56 -19.68
N ILE A 351 3.29 -3.67 -19.35
CA ILE A 351 3.91 -5.00 -19.29
C ILE A 351 4.35 -5.40 -20.70
N GLY A 352 5.62 -5.73 -20.86
CA GLY A 352 6.17 -6.12 -22.17
C GLY A 352 6.59 -4.95 -23.09
N LYS A 353 6.46 -3.72 -22.62
CA LYS A 353 6.95 -2.53 -23.34
C LYS A 353 8.23 -1.95 -22.70
N VAL A 354 8.52 -2.28 -21.43
CA VAL A 354 9.62 -1.69 -20.65
C VAL A 354 10.56 -2.74 -20.07
#